data_15d7d1b4ccbd322022029d9b0ba2539e
#
_entry.id   15d7d1b4ccbd322022029d9b0ba2539e
#
_cell.length_a   1.000
_cell.length_b   1.000
_cell.length_c   1.000
_cell.angle_alpha   90.00
_cell.angle_beta   90.00
_cell.angle_gamma   90.00
#
_symmetry.space_group_name_H-M   'P 1'
#
loop_
_entity.id
_entity.type
_entity.pdbx_description
1 polymer ?
#
loop_
_entity_poly.entity_id
_entity_poly.type
_entity_poly.pdbx_seq_one_letter_code
_entity_poly.pdbx_strand_id
1 'polypeptide(L)'
;MDMKQSTIEQQRLDQARLEANGMYSSQFEKDACGMGFVVNIKGKKSHDIIDDGLRILERLEHRGGAGADKDTGDGAGILVQIPHEFFKRECEVLGINLPAVGEYGVGMVFAHKYESLRNEQKRILEEVVREEGQVVLGWREVPVDGTKVGKEAAAIRPWMIQILIGKGPDVTNNKEFERKLYIIRKLAEKRIIPLSKELSSDFYIASLSSKTIVYKGMLTPGQLRDFYLDLSDLDFTSALAMVHSRFSTNTFPSWARAHPNRFLVHNGEINTIRGNVNWINAREGKAESPLFPDIKKVFPVVDDSGSDSAMFDNTLEFLHMTGRSLPHAIMMMIPEPWERNNLMSQEKHDFYEFNSFMMEPWELWALRMVQLSAVSLTATVCVLLVTM
;
A
#
# COMPACT_ATOMS: atom_id res chain seq x y z
N MET A 1 -30.86 -17.81 -19.58
CA MET A 1 -30.66 -16.40 -19.91
C MET A 1 -29.57 -15.87 -18.97
N ASP A 2 -28.45 -15.52 -19.51
CA ASP A 2 -27.14 -15.53 -18.83
C ASP A 2 -27.02 -14.40 -17.82
N MET A 3 -26.55 -14.68 -16.59
CA MET A 3 -26.29 -13.66 -15.53
C MET A 3 -25.42 -12.49 -16.05
N LYS A 4 -24.53 -12.74 -16.99
CA LYS A 4 -23.72 -11.69 -17.65
C LYS A 4 -24.56 -10.73 -18.49
N GLN A 5 -25.60 -11.19 -19.18
CA GLN A 5 -26.49 -10.30 -19.97
C GLN A 5 -27.33 -9.40 -19.06
N SER A 6 -27.82 -9.92 -17.93
CA SER A 6 -28.59 -9.10 -16.97
C SER A 6 -27.74 -8.00 -16.33
N THR A 7 -26.45 -8.27 -16.07
CA THR A 7 -25.52 -7.28 -15.51
C THR A 7 -25.22 -6.16 -16.48
N ILE A 8 -25.02 -6.46 -17.78
CA ILE A 8 -24.75 -5.45 -18.81
C ILE A 8 -25.99 -4.57 -19.06
N GLU A 9 -27.16 -5.17 -19.05
CA GLU A 9 -28.41 -4.44 -19.21
C GLU A 9 -28.71 -3.51 -18.03
N GLN A 10 -28.43 -3.96 -16.80
CA GLN A 10 -28.52 -3.14 -15.61
C GLN A 10 -27.53 -1.96 -15.66
N GLN A 11 -26.30 -2.21 -16.07
CA GLN A 11 -25.30 -1.14 -16.24
C GLN A 11 -25.73 -0.08 -17.26
N ARG A 12 -26.31 -0.49 -18.39
CA ARG A 12 -26.86 0.45 -19.39
C ARG A 12 -28.02 1.29 -18.86
N LEU A 13 -28.89 0.68 -18.05
CA LEU A 13 -30.01 1.40 -17.42
C LEU A 13 -29.51 2.42 -16.39
N ASP A 14 -28.52 2.05 -15.58
CA ASP A 14 -27.90 2.94 -14.60
C ASP A 14 -27.17 4.10 -15.28
N GLN A 15 -26.44 3.83 -16.36
CA GLN A 15 -25.79 4.85 -17.18
C GLN A 15 -26.80 5.83 -17.78
N ALA A 16 -27.85 5.34 -18.41
CA ALA A 16 -28.92 6.17 -18.96
C ALA A 16 -29.62 7.01 -17.87
N ARG A 17 -29.77 6.48 -16.66
CA ARG A 17 -30.32 7.22 -15.53
C ARG A 17 -29.40 8.34 -15.04
N LEU A 18 -28.08 8.11 -15.03
CA LEU A 18 -27.09 9.13 -14.68
C LEU A 18 -27.05 10.25 -15.71
N GLU A 19 -27.11 9.93 -17.02
CA GLU A 19 -27.18 10.91 -18.10
C GLU A 19 -28.44 11.75 -18.05
N ALA A 20 -29.59 11.13 -17.71
CA ALA A 20 -30.87 11.82 -17.69
C ALA A 20 -31.06 12.74 -16.47
N ASN A 21 -30.41 12.44 -15.34
CA ASN A 21 -30.69 13.10 -14.06
C ASN A 21 -29.48 13.86 -13.48
N GLY A 22 -28.34 13.88 -14.19
CA GLY A 22 -27.10 14.47 -13.70
C GLY A 22 -26.30 15.21 -14.77
N MET A 23 -25.09 15.60 -14.39
CA MET A 23 -24.10 16.23 -15.29
C MET A 23 -23.19 15.19 -15.98
N TYR A 24 -23.43 13.89 -15.75
CA TYR A 24 -22.68 12.83 -16.40
C TYR A 24 -23.03 12.74 -17.89
N SER A 25 -22.02 12.58 -18.73
CA SER A 25 -22.18 12.28 -20.14
C SER A 25 -21.13 11.26 -20.58
N SER A 26 -21.57 10.14 -21.12
CA SER A 26 -20.71 9.06 -21.59
C SER A 26 -19.70 9.50 -22.67
N GLN A 27 -19.98 10.56 -23.41
CA GLN A 27 -19.05 11.12 -24.41
C GLN A 27 -17.74 11.67 -23.79
N PHE A 28 -17.76 12.00 -22.49
CA PHE A 28 -16.58 12.46 -21.75
C PHE A 28 -15.91 11.35 -20.96
N GLU A 29 -16.47 10.16 -20.96
CA GLU A 29 -15.87 9.00 -20.31
C GLU A 29 -14.58 8.62 -21.03
N LYS A 30 -13.46 8.65 -20.30
CA LYS A 30 -12.14 8.31 -20.82
C LYS A 30 -11.48 7.33 -19.86
N ASP A 31 -11.08 6.19 -20.39
CA ASP A 31 -10.30 5.20 -19.67
C ASP A 31 -8.88 5.71 -19.41
N ALA A 32 -8.68 6.39 -18.30
CA ALA A 32 -7.38 6.97 -17.95
C ALA A 32 -6.77 6.41 -16.69
N CYS A 33 -7.49 5.56 -15.91
CA CYS A 33 -7.08 5.11 -14.59
C CYS A 33 -6.70 3.63 -14.56
N GLY A 34 -5.57 3.30 -13.90
CA GLY A 34 -5.12 1.93 -13.64
C GLY A 34 -5.41 1.46 -12.20
N MET A 35 -6.19 2.21 -11.42
CA MET A 35 -6.50 1.90 -10.03
C MET A 35 -8.01 1.85 -9.78
N GLY A 36 -8.39 1.18 -8.68
CA GLY A 36 -9.76 1.16 -8.21
C GLY A 36 -9.83 0.88 -6.73
N PHE A 37 -10.99 1.14 -6.15
CA PHE A 37 -11.26 0.79 -4.76
C PHE A 37 -12.74 0.47 -4.56
N VAL A 38 -13.00 -0.39 -3.57
CA VAL A 38 -14.33 -0.73 -3.09
C VAL A 38 -14.33 -0.55 -1.58
N VAL A 39 -15.37 0.09 -1.04
CA VAL A 39 -15.47 0.30 0.41
C VAL A 39 -16.90 0.15 0.89
N ASN A 40 -17.07 -0.57 1.98
CA ASN A 40 -18.31 -0.57 2.73
C ASN A 40 -18.30 0.56 3.77
N ILE A 41 -19.06 1.64 3.53
CA ILE A 41 -19.10 2.84 4.37
C ILE A 41 -19.45 2.54 5.83
N LYS A 42 -20.23 1.48 6.08
CA LYS A 42 -20.60 1.03 7.43
C LYS A 42 -19.54 0.13 8.08
N GLY A 43 -18.41 -0.13 7.40
CA GLY A 43 -17.33 -0.96 7.92
C GLY A 43 -17.64 -2.45 7.99
N LYS A 44 -18.75 -2.93 7.39
CA LYS A 44 -19.08 -4.36 7.36
C LYS A 44 -18.13 -5.09 6.43
N LYS A 45 -17.36 -6.02 6.99
CA LYS A 45 -16.45 -6.88 6.24
C LYS A 45 -17.18 -7.98 5.50
N SER A 46 -16.81 -8.27 4.26
CA SER A 46 -17.27 -9.42 3.49
C SER A 46 -16.21 -9.83 2.46
N HIS A 47 -16.30 -11.06 1.96
CA HIS A 47 -15.49 -11.51 0.84
C HIS A 47 -15.90 -10.83 -0.48
N ASP A 48 -17.17 -10.41 -0.61
CA ASP A 48 -17.64 -9.69 -1.80
C ASP A 48 -16.83 -8.43 -2.10
N ILE A 49 -16.36 -7.72 -1.06
CA ILE A 49 -15.49 -6.54 -1.22
C ILE A 49 -14.16 -6.93 -1.89
N ILE A 50 -13.60 -8.09 -1.53
CA ILE A 50 -12.39 -8.62 -2.16
C ILE A 50 -12.67 -8.97 -3.62
N ASP A 51 -13.75 -9.69 -3.84
CA ASP A 51 -14.16 -10.15 -5.18
C ASP A 51 -14.45 -8.97 -6.11
N ASP A 52 -15.16 -7.95 -5.64
CA ASP A 52 -15.42 -6.72 -6.38
C ASP A 52 -14.12 -5.95 -6.69
N GLY A 53 -13.21 -5.85 -5.72
CA GLY A 53 -11.89 -5.24 -5.94
C GLY A 53 -11.09 -5.97 -7.03
N LEU A 54 -11.05 -7.30 -6.97
CA LEU A 54 -10.37 -8.13 -7.98
C LEU A 54 -11.06 -8.03 -9.35
N ARG A 55 -12.38 -7.98 -9.41
CA ARG A 55 -13.12 -7.74 -10.66
C ARG A 55 -12.82 -6.38 -11.28
N ILE A 56 -12.68 -5.32 -10.47
CA ILE A 56 -12.23 -4.01 -10.95
C ILE A 56 -10.86 -4.16 -11.57
N LEU A 57 -9.92 -4.80 -10.87
CA LEU A 57 -8.56 -5.01 -11.35
C LEU A 57 -8.54 -5.78 -12.69
N GLU A 58 -9.29 -6.87 -12.80
CA GLU A 58 -9.42 -7.68 -14.02
C GLU A 58 -9.97 -6.85 -15.21
N ARG A 59 -10.92 -5.94 -14.95
CA ARG A 59 -11.47 -5.03 -15.98
C ARG A 59 -10.48 -3.93 -16.39
N LEU A 60 -9.45 -3.66 -15.60
CA LEU A 60 -8.37 -2.73 -15.91
C LEU A 60 -7.23 -3.39 -16.70
N GLU A 61 -7.39 -4.62 -17.20
CA GLU A 61 -6.36 -5.35 -17.95
C GLU A 61 -5.83 -4.54 -19.15
N HIS A 62 -6.70 -3.81 -19.85
CA HIS A 62 -6.33 -2.91 -20.95
C HIS A 62 -5.41 -1.75 -20.53
N ARG A 63 -5.28 -1.48 -19.23
CA ARG A 63 -4.39 -0.50 -18.61
C ARG A 63 -3.10 -1.10 -18.09
N GLY A 64 -3.07 -2.42 -17.94
CA GLY A 64 -1.85 -3.16 -17.61
C GLY A 64 -0.88 -3.15 -18.79
N GLY A 65 0.42 -3.24 -18.49
CA GLY A 65 1.45 -3.54 -19.46
C GLY A 65 1.88 -5.00 -19.33
N ALA A 66 2.29 -5.60 -20.43
CA ALA A 66 2.99 -6.87 -20.44
C ALA A 66 4.35 -6.66 -21.13
N GLY A 67 5.35 -7.39 -20.67
CA GLY A 67 6.67 -7.42 -21.28
C GLY A 67 6.68 -8.14 -22.64
N ALA A 68 7.86 -8.49 -23.13
CA ALA A 68 8.01 -9.32 -24.32
C ALA A 68 7.36 -10.72 -24.13
N ASP A 69 7.36 -11.22 -22.89
CA ASP A 69 6.56 -12.36 -22.44
C ASP A 69 5.18 -11.87 -22.00
N LYS A 70 4.13 -12.28 -22.71
CA LYS A 70 2.75 -11.81 -22.48
C LYS A 70 2.19 -12.17 -21.09
N ASP A 71 2.74 -13.22 -20.47
CA ASP A 71 2.34 -13.68 -19.15
C ASP A 71 3.15 -13.02 -18.02
N THR A 72 4.15 -12.20 -18.37
CA THR A 72 4.88 -11.34 -17.42
C THR A 72 4.22 -9.97 -17.37
N GLY A 73 3.46 -9.70 -16.29
CA GLY A 73 2.79 -8.43 -16.08
C GLY A 73 3.72 -7.37 -15.53
N ASP A 74 3.38 -6.12 -15.79
CA ASP A 74 4.05 -4.92 -15.26
C ASP A 74 3.81 -4.72 -13.77
N GLY A 75 2.78 -5.37 -13.22
CA GLY A 75 2.45 -5.34 -11.81
C GLY A 75 0.94 -5.29 -11.57
N ALA A 76 0.50 -6.01 -10.56
CA ALA A 76 -0.85 -5.98 -10.06
C ALA A 76 -0.84 -6.21 -8.55
N GLY A 77 -1.84 -5.67 -7.85
CA GLY A 77 -1.95 -5.89 -6.41
C GLY A 77 -3.23 -5.36 -5.81
N ILE A 78 -3.44 -5.78 -4.57
CA ILE A 78 -4.57 -5.43 -3.72
C ILE A 78 -4.10 -5.11 -2.30
N LEU A 79 -4.62 -4.03 -1.73
CA LEU A 79 -4.52 -3.71 -0.31
C LEU A 79 -5.89 -3.90 0.32
N VAL A 80 -5.93 -4.63 1.43
CA VAL A 80 -7.14 -4.95 2.19
C VAL A 80 -6.90 -4.81 3.68
N GLN A 81 -7.97 -4.79 4.46
CA GLN A 81 -7.86 -4.93 5.92
C GLN A 81 -7.45 -6.36 6.27
N ILE A 82 -6.74 -6.52 7.40
CA ILE A 82 -6.38 -7.86 7.92
C ILE A 82 -7.66 -8.65 8.20
N PRO A 83 -7.84 -9.82 7.55
CA PRO A 83 -8.98 -10.71 7.76
C PRO A 83 -8.74 -11.60 8.99
N HIS A 84 -9.25 -11.20 10.15
CA HIS A 84 -8.94 -11.84 11.42
C HIS A 84 -9.33 -13.31 11.48
N GLU A 85 -10.54 -13.67 11.04
CA GLU A 85 -11.04 -15.04 11.12
C GLU A 85 -10.21 -15.98 10.22
N PHE A 86 -9.83 -15.51 9.04
CA PHE A 86 -8.90 -16.20 8.15
C PHE A 86 -7.56 -16.48 8.86
N PHE A 87 -6.90 -15.42 9.38
CA PHE A 87 -5.61 -15.60 10.07
C PHE A 87 -5.72 -16.44 11.33
N LYS A 88 -6.83 -16.36 12.05
CA LYS A 88 -7.07 -17.19 13.24
C LYS A 88 -7.07 -18.67 12.87
N ARG A 89 -7.82 -19.05 11.85
CA ARG A 89 -7.86 -20.43 11.34
C ARG A 89 -6.47 -20.90 10.87
N GLU A 90 -5.80 -20.10 10.04
CA GLU A 90 -4.47 -20.44 9.53
C GLU A 90 -3.43 -20.59 10.65
N CYS A 91 -3.49 -19.72 11.66
CA CYS A 91 -2.61 -19.79 12.83
C CYS A 91 -2.89 -21.02 13.70
N GLU A 92 -4.16 -21.42 13.85
CA GLU A 92 -4.53 -22.66 14.57
C GLU A 92 -3.88 -23.88 13.91
N VAL A 93 -3.89 -23.97 12.58
CA VAL A 93 -3.23 -25.04 11.82
C VAL A 93 -1.71 -25.06 12.05
N LEU A 94 -1.11 -23.89 12.20
CA LEU A 94 0.34 -23.73 12.43
C LEU A 94 0.73 -23.84 13.91
N GLY A 95 -0.21 -24.03 14.82
CA GLY A 95 0.03 -24.04 16.26
C GLY A 95 0.38 -22.66 16.85
N ILE A 96 0.03 -21.59 16.15
CA ILE A 96 0.24 -20.21 16.57
C ILE A 96 -1.02 -19.71 17.30
N ASN A 97 -0.86 -19.27 18.55
CA ASN A 97 -1.95 -18.64 19.29
C ASN A 97 -2.08 -17.17 18.88
N LEU A 98 -3.06 -16.86 18.00
CA LEU A 98 -3.28 -15.52 17.49
C LEU A 98 -4.08 -14.68 18.52
N PRO A 99 -3.57 -13.50 18.94
CA PRO A 99 -4.30 -12.59 19.84
C PRO A 99 -5.53 -11.96 19.18
N ALA A 100 -6.30 -11.19 19.95
CA ALA A 100 -7.46 -10.46 19.45
C ALA A 100 -7.08 -9.39 18.40
N VAL A 101 -8.08 -8.94 17.66
CA VAL A 101 -7.94 -7.86 16.65
C VAL A 101 -7.31 -6.61 17.27
N GLY A 102 -6.27 -6.09 16.63
CA GLY A 102 -5.51 -4.93 17.12
C GLY A 102 -4.38 -5.26 18.11
N GLU A 103 -4.30 -6.51 18.60
CA GLU A 103 -3.24 -6.97 19.48
C GLU A 103 -2.12 -7.70 18.73
N TYR A 104 -2.21 -7.78 17.41
CA TYR A 104 -1.18 -8.33 16.54
C TYR A 104 -1.10 -7.56 15.22
N GLY A 105 0.05 -7.66 14.57
CA GLY A 105 0.28 -7.17 13.21
C GLY A 105 0.72 -8.31 12.30
N VAL A 106 0.48 -8.12 11.00
CA VAL A 106 0.91 -9.05 9.95
C VAL A 106 1.85 -8.33 8.99
N GLY A 107 3.01 -8.93 8.74
CA GLY A 107 3.95 -8.47 7.72
C GLY A 107 3.91 -9.36 6.50
N MET A 108 3.65 -8.81 5.31
CA MET A 108 3.89 -9.47 4.04
C MET A 108 5.33 -9.23 3.63
N VAL A 109 6.13 -10.28 3.60
CA VAL A 109 7.57 -10.21 3.35
C VAL A 109 7.90 -10.99 2.08
N PHE A 110 8.53 -10.32 1.15
CA PHE A 110 9.24 -10.95 0.05
C PHE A 110 10.63 -11.29 0.54
N ALA A 111 10.97 -12.55 0.50
CA ALA A 111 12.21 -13.09 1.04
C ALA A 111 13.00 -13.86 -0.03
N HIS A 112 14.23 -14.18 0.29
CA HIS A 112 15.11 -14.87 -0.64
C HIS A 112 14.61 -16.28 -0.96
N LYS A 113 14.73 -16.71 -2.21
CA LYS A 113 14.32 -18.05 -2.67
C LYS A 113 15.13 -19.19 -2.01
N TYR A 114 16.42 -18.96 -1.72
CA TYR A 114 17.23 -19.96 -1.01
C TYR A 114 16.96 -19.92 0.49
N GLU A 115 16.66 -21.10 1.04
CA GLU A 115 16.22 -21.25 2.41
C GLU A 115 17.22 -20.72 3.45
N SER A 116 18.51 -20.97 3.23
CA SER A 116 19.57 -20.49 4.15
C SER A 116 19.58 -18.97 4.29
N LEU A 117 19.49 -18.25 3.15
CA LEU A 117 19.44 -16.78 3.14
C LEU A 117 18.10 -16.26 3.67
N ARG A 118 16.99 -16.91 3.35
CA ARG A 118 15.68 -16.60 3.90
C ARG A 118 15.63 -16.76 5.41
N ASN A 119 16.25 -17.81 5.94
CA ASN A 119 16.33 -18.04 7.40
C ASN A 119 17.16 -16.96 8.08
N GLU A 120 18.22 -16.47 7.45
CA GLU A 120 19.01 -15.36 7.99
C GLU A 120 18.21 -14.04 7.95
N GLN A 121 17.47 -13.76 6.88
CA GLN A 121 16.55 -12.61 6.82
C GLN A 121 15.48 -12.68 7.93
N LYS A 122 14.88 -13.86 8.14
CA LYS A 122 13.93 -14.10 9.23
C LYS A 122 14.56 -13.83 10.61
N ARG A 123 15.76 -14.37 10.86
CA ARG A 123 16.48 -14.20 12.11
C ARG A 123 16.71 -12.73 12.44
N ILE A 124 17.19 -11.94 11.47
CA ILE A 124 17.43 -10.51 11.65
C ILE A 124 16.13 -9.76 11.95
N LEU A 125 15.05 -10.06 11.21
CA LEU A 125 13.75 -9.42 11.44
C LEU A 125 13.20 -9.79 12.84
N GLU A 126 13.32 -11.03 13.28
CA GLU A 126 12.91 -11.46 14.63
C GLU A 126 13.72 -10.77 15.74
N GLU A 127 15.03 -10.58 15.53
CA GLU A 127 15.86 -9.83 16.47
C GLU A 127 15.36 -8.39 16.64
N VAL A 128 15.08 -7.72 15.50
CA VAL A 128 14.53 -6.36 15.52
C VAL A 128 13.17 -6.30 16.23
N VAL A 129 12.30 -7.28 16.01
CA VAL A 129 11.00 -7.37 16.70
C VAL A 129 11.19 -7.43 18.20
N ARG A 130 12.10 -8.29 18.69
CA ARG A 130 12.37 -8.47 20.13
C ARG A 130 13.04 -7.23 20.75
N GLU A 131 13.98 -6.61 20.02
CA GLU A 131 14.65 -5.38 20.47
C GLU A 131 13.67 -4.20 20.62
N GLU A 132 12.63 -4.15 19.78
CA GLU A 132 11.57 -3.14 19.88
C GLU A 132 10.47 -3.52 20.90
N GLY A 133 10.70 -4.57 21.69
CA GLY A 133 9.82 -4.99 22.77
C GLY A 133 8.53 -5.66 22.28
N GLN A 134 8.51 -6.17 21.04
CA GLN A 134 7.36 -6.86 20.49
C GLN A 134 7.57 -8.37 20.50
N VAL A 135 6.51 -9.14 20.28
CA VAL A 135 6.52 -10.60 20.37
C VAL A 135 6.43 -11.22 18.96
N VAL A 136 7.38 -12.06 18.60
CA VAL A 136 7.26 -12.90 17.40
C VAL A 136 6.30 -14.04 17.70
N LEU A 137 5.12 -14.04 17.07
CA LEU A 137 4.14 -15.11 17.23
C LEU A 137 4.47 -16.30 16.31
N GLY A 138 4.95 -16.04 15.11
CA GLY A 138 5.35 -17.06 14.18
C GLY A 138 5.42 -16.57 12.73
N TRP A 139 5.64 -17.54 11.85
CA TRP A 139 5.72 -17.34 10.40
C TRP A 139 4.73 -18.22 9.67
N ARG A 140 4.17 -17.68 8.58
CA ARG A 140 3.32 -18.41 7.66
C ARG A 140 3.88 -18.30 6.25
N GLU A 141 4.00 -19.39 5.53
CA GLU A 141 4.24 -19.35 4.09
C GLU A 141 2.94 -19.00 3.37
N VAL A 142 3.03 -18.06 2.41
CA VAL A 142 1.86 -17.67 1.63
C VAL A 142 1.67 -18.70 0.51
N PRO A 143 0.51 -19.38 0.44
CA PRO A 143 0.26 -20.33 -0.63
C PRO A 143 0.08 -19.60 -1.96
N VAL A 144 0.91 -19.94 -2.95
CA VAL A 144 0.91 -19.31 -4.27
C VAL A 144 0.90 -20.36 -5.38
N ASP A 145 0.13 -20.09 -6.44
CA ASP A 145 0.19 -20.84 -7.69
C ASP A 145 0.93 -20.02 -8.77
N GLY A 146 2.16 -20.39 -9.05
CA GLY A 146 3.00 -19.74 -10.06
C GLY A 146 2.85 -20.30 -11.48
N THR A 147 1.92 -21.22 -11.74
CA THR A 147 1.80 -21.92 -13.03
C THR A 147 1.48 -21.00 -14.21
N LYS A 148 0.78 -19.88 -13.95
CA LYS A 148 0.38 -18.89 -14.95
C LYS A 148 1.31 -17.69 -15.02
N VAL A 149 2.36 -17.63 -14.19
CA VAL A 149 3.30 -16.50 -14.15
C VAL A 149 4.29 -16.63 -15.31
N GLY A 150 4.53 -15.53 -16.03
CA GLY A 150 5.47 -15.49 -17.13
C GLY A 150 6.90 -15.82 -16.72
N LYS A 151 7.71 -16.28 -17.65
CA LYS A 151 9.06 -16.81 -17.39
C LYS A 151 9.98 -15.77 -16.75
N GLU A 152 9.90 -14.51 -17.20
CA GLU A 152 10.74 -13.43 -16.68
C GLU A 152 10.37 -13.11 -15.23
N ALA A 153 9.08 -12.96 -14.93
CA ALA A 153 8.60 -12.73 -13.58
C ALA A 153 8.87 -13.90 -12.64
N ALA A 154 8.71 -15.14 -13.13
CA ALA A 154 8.99 -16.35 -12.36
C ALA A 154 10.48 -16.51 -12.00
N ALA A 155 11.40 -16.11 -12.89
CA ALA A 155 12.85 -16.21 -12.68
C ALA A 155 13.33 -15.37 -11.48
N ILE A 156 12.69 -14.19 -11.28
CA ILE A 156 13.03 -13.24 -10.22
C ILE A 156 11.96 -13.21 -9.09
N ARG A 157 11.10 -14.24 -9.04
CA ARG A 157 10.07 -14.33 -8.02
C ARG A 157 10.68 -14.52 -6.62
N PRO A 158 10.38 -13.65 -5.66
CA PRO A 158 10.77 -13.85 -4.28
C PRO A 158 9.93 -14.96 -3.62
N TRP A 159 10.36 -15.42 -2.45
CA TRP A 159 9.58 -16.29 -1.60
C TRP A 159 8.65 -15.46 -0.72
N MET A 160 7.34 -15.70 -0.79
CA MET A 160 6.35 -14.94 -0.05
C MET A 160 6.08 -15.57 1.30
N ILE A 161 6.35 -14.83 2.37
CA ILE A 161 6.10 -15.25 3.75
C ILE A 161 5.41 -14.15 4.54
N GLN A 162 4.74 -14.54 5.60
CA GLN A 162 4.10 -13.62 6.53
C GLN A 162 4.70 -13.80 7.90
N ILE A 163 5.09 -12.67 8.53
CA ILE A 163 5.43 -12.63 9.96
C ILE A 163 4.21 -12.17 10.75
N LEU A 164 3.91 -12.85 11.85
CA LEU A 164 2.90 -12.45 12.81
C LEU A 164 3.61 -11.92 14.05
N ILE A 165 3.29 -10.67 14.42
CA ILE A 165 3.91 -9.96 15.54
C ILE A 165 2.84 -9.60 16.54
N GLY A 166 2.97 -10.10 17.77
CA GLY A 166 2.12 -9.73 18.90
C GLY A 166 2.55 -8.40 19.51
N LYS A 167 1.57 -7.64 20.00
CA LYS A 167 1.79 -6.40 20.73
C LYS A 167 2.51 -6.68 22.05
N GLY A 168 3.59 -5.96 22.30
CA GLY A 168 4.36 -6.07 23.53
C GLY A 168 3.64 -5.41 24.72
N PRO A 169 4.03 -5.79 25.96
CA PRO A 169 3.34 -5.34 27.17
C PRO A 169 3.42 -3.83 27.43
N ASP A 170 4.48 -3.19 26.93
CA ASP A 170 4.70 -1.76 27.15
C ASP A 170 3.91 -0.86 26.17
N VAL A 171 3.22 -1.45 25.19
CA VAL A 171 2.45 -0.72 24.19
C VAL A 171 1.00 -0.56 24.67
N THR A 172 0.57 0.67 24.85
CA THR A 172 -0.71 1.00 25.49
C THR A 172 -1.89 1.12 24.53
N ASN A 173 -1.64 1.41 23.25
CA ASN A 173 -2.69 1.65 22.27
C ASN A 173 -2.28 1.25 20.84
N ASN A 174 -3.28 1.11 19.97
CA ASN A 174 -3.06 0.64 18.60
C ASN A 174 -2.24 1.59 17.72
N LYS A 175 -2.28 2.91 17.97
CA LYS A 175 -1.45 3.87 17.20
C LYS A 175 0.03 3.73 17.57
N GLU A 176 0.30 3.46 18.82
CA GLU A 176 1.66 3.18 19.30
C GLU A 176 2.17 1.86 18.72
N PHE A 177 1.31 0.84 18.67
CA PHE A 177 1.66 -0.44 18.06
C PHE A 177 1.99 -0.28 16.56
N GLU A 178 1.18 0.47 15.80
CA GLU A 178 1.49 0.80 14.39
C GLU A 178 2.86 1.48 14.25
N ARG A 179 3.21 2.42 15.13
CA ARG A 179 4.54 3.03 15.14
C ARG A 179 5.65 2.03 15.42
N LYS A 180 5.43 1.08 16.34
CA LYS A 180 6.40 0.00 16.60
C LYS A 180 6.60 -0.87 15.37
N LEU A 181 5.52 -1.26 14.67
CA LEU A 181 5.61 -2.02 13.42
C LEU A 181 6.35 -1.24 12.33
N TYR A 182 6.10 0.06 12.21
CA TYR A 182 6.83 0.94 11.31
C TYR A 182 8.33 1.00 11.62
N ILE A 183 8.71 1.18 12.91
CA ILE A 183 10.11 1.17 13.35
C ILE A 183 10.77 -0.17 13.05
N ILE A 184 10.11 -1.29 13.35
CA ILE A 184 10.60 -2.64 13.08
C ILE A 184 10.90 -2.80 11.59
N ARG A 185 9.99 -2.41 10.72
CA ARG A 185 10.21 -2.49 9.27
C ARG A 185 11.44 -1.70 8.85
N LYS A 186 11.54 -0.42 9.24
CA LYS A 186 12.67 0.45 8.89
C LYS A 186 14.00 -0.07 9.41
N LEU A 187 14.02 -0.60 10.63
CA LEU A 187 15.25 -1.19 11.21
C LEU A 187 15.65 -2.49 10.51
N ALA A 188 14.68 -3.35 10.16
CA ALA A 188 14.96 -4.59 9.44
C ALA A 188 15.53 -4.30 8.04
N GLU A 189 14.90 -3.40 7.29
CA GLU A 189 15.41 -2.92 5.99
C GLU A 189 16.84 -2.36 6.14
N LYS A 190 17.07 -1.50 7.13
CA LYS A 190 18.38 -0.88 7.41
C LYS A 190 19.47 -1.89 7.79
N ARG A 191 19.12 -3.01 8.40
CA ARG A 191 20.08 -4.06 8.79
C ARG A 191 20.33 -5.05 7.66
N ILE A 192 19.31 -5.45 6.93
CA ILE A 192 19.42 -6.50 5.90
C ILE A 192 20.04 -5.96 4.61
N ILE A 193 19.58 -4.79 4.13
CA ILE A 193 20.00 -4.25 2.84
C ILE A 193 21.50 -4.01 2.72
N PRO A 194 22.22 -3.47 3.72
CA PRO A 194 23.67 -3.21 3.59
C PRO A 194 24.57 -4.44 3.80
N LEU A 195 24.06 -5.59 4.28
CA LEU A 195 24.91 -6.71 4.69
C LEU A 195 25.61 -7.38 3.52
N SER A 196 24.88 -7.78 2.51
CA SER A 196 25.44 -8.29 1.26
C SER A 196 24.40 -8.19 0.15
N LYS A 197 24.88 -8.15 -1.10
CA LYS A 197 23.96 -8.14 -2.25
C LYS A 197 23.13 -9.42 -2.32
N GLU A 198 23.72 -10.55 -1.96
CA GLU A 198 23.04 -11.84 -1.93
C GLU A 198 21.94 -11.87 -0.86
N LEU A 199 22.22 -11.37 0.34
CA LEU A 199 21.25 -11.36 1.43
C LEU A 199 20.14 -10.32 1.23
N SER A 200 20.45 -9.18 0.61
CA SER A 200 19.48 -8.13 0.34
C SER A 200 18.65 -8.38 -0.92
N SER A 201 19.10 -9.26 -1.81
CA SER A 201 18.34 -9.58 -3.01
C SER A 201 16.97 -10.15 -2.62
N ASP A 202 15.95 -9.71 -3.30
CA ASP A 202 14.55 -10.11 -3.11
C ASP A 202 13.93 -9.73 -1.75
N PHE A 203 14.69 -9.15 -0.80
CA PHE A 203 14.14 -8.72 0.49
C PHE A 203 13.36 -7.43 0.37
N TYR A 204 12.08 -7.52 0.66
CA TYR A 204 11.18 -6.37 0.69
C TYR A 204 9.99 -6.63 1.61
N ILE A 205 9.66 -5.68 2.47
CA ILE A 205 8.47 -5.76 3.30
C ILE A 205 7.35 -4.96 2.63
N ALA A 206 6.44 -5.68 1.94
CA ALA A 206 5.36 -5.09 1.19
C ALA A 206 4.36 -4.35 2.09
N SER A 207 4.07 -4.90 3.26
CA SER A 207 3.29 -4.27 4.33
C SER A 207 3.69 -4.85 5.68
N LEU A 208 3.59 -4.06 6.75
CA LEU A 208 3.69 -4.51 8.15
C LEU A 208 2.79 -3.61 9.00
N SER A 209 1.61 -4.09 9.35
CA SER A 209 0.57 -3.31 10.01
C SER A 209 -0.32 -4.21 10.87
N SER A 210 -1.02 -3.62 11.86
CA SER A 210 -2.10 -4.27 12.60
C SER A 210 -3.48 -4.06 11.93
N LYS A 211 -3.52 -3.34 10.78
CA LYS A 211 -4.77 -2.93 10.13
C LYS A 211 -4.93 -3.47 8.72
N THR A 212 -3.87 -3.39 7.91
CA THR A 212 -3.91 -3.66 6.48
C THR A 212 -2.83 -4.63 6.06
N ILE A 213 -3.06 -5.30 4.94
CA ILE A 213 -2.09 -6.17 4.28
C ILE A 213 -2.13 -5.95 2.77
N VAL A 214 -0.97 -6.06 2.13
CA VAL A 214 -0.80 -5.87 0.68
C VAL A 214 -0.39 -7.19 0.03
N TYR A 215 -1.15 -7.61 -0.98
CA TYR A 215 -0.80 -8.69 -1.90
C TYR A 215 -0.50 -8.08 -3.26
N LYS A 216 0.70 -8.26 -3.77
CA LYS A 216 1.14 -7.65 -5.03
C LYS A 216 2.27 -8.43 -5.69
N GLY A 217 2.53 -8.17 -6.97
CA GLY A 217 3.65 -8.77 -7.67
C GLY A 217 3.76 -8.37 -9.13
N MET A 218 4.77 -8.89 -9.83
CA MET A 218 4.92 -8.80 -11.28
C MET A 218 3.91 -9.70 -11.99
N LEU A 219 2.65 -9.36 -11.84
CA LEU A 219 1.49 -10.10 -12.32
C LEU A 219 0.69 -9.25 -13.30
N THR A 220 -0.02 -9.89 -14.21
CA THR A 220 -1.11 -9.24 -14.91
C THR A 220 -2.33 -9.12 -13.99
N PRO A 221 -3.27 -8.19 -14.26
CA PRO A 221 -4.49 -8.07 -13.47
C PRO A 221 -5.24 -9.37 -13.22
N GLY A 222 -5.39 -10.20 -14.25
CA GLY A 222 -6.09 -11.48 -14.16
C GLY A 222 -5.35 -12.57 -13.39
N GLN A 223 -4.02 -12.43 -13.23
CA GLN A 223 -3.21 -13.44 -12.52
C GLN A 223 -3.27 -13.29 -11.01
N LEU A 224 -3.58 -12.11 -10.45
CA LEU A 224 -3.45 -11.84 -9.01
C LEU A 224 -4.27 -12.80 -8.16
N ARG A 225 -5.52 -13.04 -8.55
CA ARG A 225 -6.44 -13.99 -7.86
C ARG A 225 -5.92 -15.42 -7.91
N ASP A 226 -5.49 -15.85 -9.08
CA ASP A 226 -5.02 -17.22 -9.29
C ASP A 226 -3.69 -17.47 -8.58
N PHE A 227 -2.84 -16.45 -8.53
CA PHE A 227 -1.52 -16.55 -7.91
C PHE A 227 -1.58 -16.63 -6.39
N TYR A 228 -2.36 -15.75 -5.73
CA TYR A 228 -2.49 -15.75 -4.27
C TYR A 228 -3.75 -16.51 -3.86
N LEU A 229 -3.61 -17.78 -3.46
CA LEU A 229 -4.73 -18.64 -3.12
C LEU A 229 -5.57 -18.11 -1.94
N ASP A 230 -4.95 -17.36 -1.03
CA ASP A 230 -5.62 -16.68 0.08
C ASP A 230 -6.79 -15.79 -0.38
N LEU A 231 -6.65 -15.13 -1.54
CA LEU A 231 -7.65 -14.18 -2.06
C LEU A 231 -8.95 -14.85 -2.53
N SER A 232 -8.95 -16.18 -2.68
CA SER A 232 -10.12 -16.97 -3.06
C SER A 232 -10.81 -17.60 -1.85
N ASP A 233 -10.26 -17.46 -0.64
CA ASP A 233 -10.83 -18.02 0.58
C ASP A 233 -11.99 -17.15 1.08
N LEU A 234 -13.14 -17.75 1.38
CA LEU A 234 -14.35 -17.02 1.80
C LEU A 234 -14.23 -16.35 3.17
N ASP A 235 -13.32 -16.82 4.03
CA ASP A 235 -13.01 -16.19 5.32
C ASP A 235 -12.06 -15.00 5.17
N PHE A 236 -11.46 -14.84 3.97
CA PHE A 236 -10.63 -13.68 3.64
C PHE A 236 -11.53 -12.47 3.36
N THR A 237 -11.90 -11.74 4.42
CA THR A 237 -12.90 -10.67 4.39
C THR A 237 -12.31 -9.31 4.68
N SER A 238 -12.87 -8.27 4.04
CA SER A 238 -12.49 -6.87 4.26
C SER A 238 -13.70 -5.94 4.08
N ALA A 239 -13.65 -4.75 4.67
CA ALA A 239 -14.58 -3.67 4.37
C ALA A 239 -14.01 -2.68 3.34
N LEU A 240 -12.77 -2.88 2.92
CA LEU A 240 -12.06 -2.07 1.95
C LEU A 240 -11.19 -2.97 1.07
N ALA A 241 -11.24 -2.74 -0.24
CA ALA A 241 -10.26 -3.23 -1.19
C ALA A 241 -9.76 -2.08 -2.06
N MET A 242 -8.45 -1.93 -2.17
CA MET A 242 -7.80 -0.93 -3.02
C MET A 242 -6.87 -1.67 -3.98
N VAL A 243 -7.07 -1.51 -5.29
CA VAL A 243 -6.38 -2.26 -6.34
C VAL A 243 -5.66 -1.35 -7.31
N HIS A 244 -4.61 -1.87 -7.91
CA HIS A 244 -3.87 -1.17 -8.95
C HIS A 244 -3.30 -2.16 -9.97
N SER A 245 -3.41 -1.80 -11.25
CA SER A 245 -2.90 -2.57 -12.38
C SER A 245 -1.74 -1.83 -13.04
N ARG A 246 -0.61 -1.77 -12.41
CA ARG A 246 0.67 -1.32 -12.99
C ARG A 246 1.72 -1.06 -11.90
N PHE A 247 2.95 -0.73 -12.35
CA PHE A 247 4.01 -0.11 -11.54
C PHE A 247 4.24 1.33 -12.03
N SER A 248 5.11 2.10 -11.35
CA SER A 248 5.48 3.44 -11.80
C SER A 248 6.26 3.40 -13.11
N THR A 249 5.85 4.21 -14.10
CA THR A 249 6.36 4.23 -15.47
C THR A 249 7.84 4.62 -15.59
N ASN A 250 8.43 5.23 -14.57
CA ASN A 250 9.81 5.72 -14.58
C ASN A 250 10.84 4.71 -14.03
N THR A 251 10.43 3.46 -13.81
CA THR A 251 11.30 2.42 -13.25
C THR A 251 11.12 1.10 -13.98
N PHE A 252 12.12 0.19 -13.89
CA PHE A 252 11.96 -1.17 -14.38
C PHE A 252 10.98 -1.95 -13.49
N PRO A 253 10.12 -2.82 -14.06
CA PRO A 253 9.23 -3.68 -13.31
C PRO A 253 9.98 -4.55 -12.30
N SER A 254 9.41 -4.70 -11.11
CA SER A 254 9.87 -5.66 -10.11
C SER A 254 8.73 -6.06 -9.18
N TRP A 255 8.87 -7.19 -8.51
CA TRP A 255 7.88 -7.65 -7.53
C TRP A 255 7.60 -6.62 -6.43
N ALA A 256 8.65 -5.94 -5.95
CA ALA A 256 8.54 -4.91 -4.92
C ALA A 256 7.86 -3.62 -5.40
N ARG A 257 8.08 -3.24 -6.66
CA ARG A 257 7.60 -1.97 -7.22
C ARG A 257 6.15 -2.02 -7.70
N ALA A 258 5.54 -3.20 -7.81
CA ALA A 258 4.11 -3.31 -8.07
C ALA A 258 3.30 -2.53 -7.01
N HIS A 259 2.20 -1.89 -7.43
CA HIS A 259 1.26 -1.24 -6.53
C HIS A 259 0.20 -2.25 -6.02
N PRO A 260 -0.51 -1.97 -4.92
CA PRO A 260 -0.43 -0.78 -4.04
C PRO A 260 0.87 -0.64 -3.26
N ASN A 261 1.18 0.61 -2.84
CA ASN A 261 2.09 0.85 -1.74
C ASN A 261 1.40 0.61 -0.39
N ARG A 262 1.99 1.03 0.73
CA ARG A 262 1.46 0.76 2.08
C ARG A 262 0.26 1.61 2.45
N PHE A 263 0.20 2.84 1.94
CA PHE A 263 -0.81 3.85 2.25
C PHE A 263 -1.54 4.36 1.02
N LEU A 264 -0.95 4.25 -0.19
CA LEU A 264 -1.53 4.84 -1.38
C LEU A 264 -1.47 3.94 -2.61
N VAL A 265 -2.38 4.22 -3.53
CA VAL A 265 -2.28 3.92 -4.95
C VAL A 265 -2.17 5.21 -5.73
N HIS A 266 -1.36 5.24 -6.77
CA HIS A 266 -1.13 6.42 -7.57
C HIS A 266 -1.09 6.05 -9.05
N ASN A 267 -1.85 6.80 -9.85
CA ASN A 267 -1.89 6.63 -11.31
C ASN A 267 -1.57 7.96 -11.98
N GLY A 268 -0.29 8.25 -12.08
CA GLY A 268 0.22 9.49 -12.66
C GLY A 268 1.75 9.53 -12.56
N GLU A 269 2.32 10.68 -12.84
CA GLU A 269 3.75 10.95 -12.74
C GLU A 269 4.01 12.03 -11.69
N ILE A 270 5.01 11.81 -10.84
CA ILE A 270 5.50 12.81 -9.91
C ILE A 270 6.78 13.38 -10.52
N ASN A 271 6.66 14.54 -11.15
CA ASN A 271 7.81 15.20 -11.77
C ASN A 271 8.67 15.88 -10.70
N THR A 272 9.99 15.85 -10.91
CA THR A 272 10.96 16.58 -10.09
C THR A 272 10.99 16.18 -8.59
N ILE A 273 10.67 14.93 -8.26
CA ILE A 273 10.65 14.44 -6.88
C ILE A 273 12.00 14.59 -6.14
N ARG A 274 13.13 14.65 -6.87
CA ARG A 274 14.49 14.74 -6.28
C ARG A 274 14.63 15.93 -5.30
N GLY A 275 14.06 17.10 -5.64
CA GLY A 275 14.09 18.27 -4.77
C GLY A 275 13.43 18.00 -3.43
N ASN A 276 12.26 17.38 -3.47
CA ASN A 276 11.47 17.04 -2.28
C ASN A 276 12.19 15.99 -1.42
N VAL A 277 12.78 14.98 -2.04
CA VAL A 277 13.60 13.97 -1.33
C VAL A 277 14.78 14.66 -0.62
N ASN A 278 15.50 15.55 -1.30
CA ASN A 278 16.60 16.29 -0.69
C ASN A 278 16.16 17.14 0.49
N TRP A 279 14.97 17.77 0.41
CA TRP A 279 14.41 18.54 1.51
C TRP A 279 14.02 17.67 2.71
N ILE A 280 13.43 16.50 2.48
CA ILE A 280 13.13 15.54 3.56
C ILE A 280 14.44 15.11 4.22
N ASN A 281 15.46 14.70 3.45
CA ASN A 281 16.75 14.26 3.97
C ASN A 281 17.45 15.38 4.76
N ALA A 282 17.41 16.63 4.28
CA ALA A 282 17.99 17.77 4.99
C ALA A 282 17.32 18.04 6.36
N ARG A 283 16.02 17.74 6.47
CA ARG A 283 15.24 17.93 7.71
C ARG A 283 15.44 16.80 8.72
N GLU A 284 15.84 15.64 8.30
CA GLU A 284 16.10 14.52 9.22
C GLU A 284 17.07 14.88 10.34
N GLY A 285 18.06 15.73 10.05
CA GLY A 285 19.03 16.19 11.05
C GLY A 285 18.43 17.00 12.22
N LYS A 286 17.22 17.55 12.04
CA LYS A 286 16.51 18.35 13.06
C LYS A 286 15.13 17.79 13.40
N ALA A 287 14.77 16.65 12.83
CA ALA A 287 13.45 16.07 13.05
C ALA A 287 13.34 15.53 14.46
N GLU A 288 12.29 15.93 15.16
CA GLU A 288 11.93 15.50 16.51
C GLU A 288 10.43 15.22 16.57
N SER A 289 10.05 14.23 17.36
CA SER A 289 8.65 13.94 17.64
C SER A 289 8.50 13.33 19.04
N PRO A 290 7.59 13.82 19.86
CA PRO A 290 7.31 13.21 21.17
C PRO A 290 6.75 11.80 21.07
N LEU A 291 6.31 11.36 19.87
CA LEU A 291 5.79 10.02 19.62
C LEU A 291 6.90 9.00 19.30
N PHE A 292 8.13 9.46 19.08
CA PHE A 292 9.30 8.63 18.81
C PHE A 292 10.40 8.94 19.81
N PRO A 293 10.64 8.07 20.80
CA PRO A 293 11.77 8.26 21.74
C PRO A 293 13.12 8.38 21.02
N ASP A 294 13.28 7.67 19.92
CA ASP A 294 14.42 7.78 19.01
C ASP A 294 13.95 7.75 17.55
N ILE A 295 13.72 8.93 17.01
CA ILE A 295 13.25 9.10 15.63
C ILE A 295 14.31 8.69 14.59
N LYS A 296 15.61 8.65 14.96
CA LYS A 296 16.70 8.27 14.06
C LYS A 296 16.61 6.81 13.61
N LYS A 297 15.88 5.99 14.36
CA LYS A 297 15.61 4.59 13.97
C LYS A 297 14.92 4.46 12.63
N VAL A 298 14.11 5.44 12.24
CA VAL A 298 13.33 5.42 10.99
C VAL A 298 13.98 6.17 9.84
N PHE A 299 15.18 6.71 10.02
CA PHE A 299 15.92 7.37 8.94
C PHE A 299 16.76 6.38 8.12
N PRO A 300 16.97 6.62 6.82
CA PRO A 300 16.31 7.67 6.03
C PRO A 300 14.80 7.45 5.95
N VAL A 301 14.02 8.53 5.93
CA VAL A 301 12.56 8.45 5.73
C VAL A 301 12.25 7.86 4.37
N VAL A 302 12.88 8.42 3.33
CA VAL A 302 12.66 8.05 1.94
C VAL A 302 13.69 7.01 1.50
N ASP A 303 13.22 5.95 0.86
CA ASP A 303 14.04 5.00 0.11
C ASP A 303 14.12 5.49 -1.35
N ASP A 304 15.27 6.06 -1.73
CA ASP A 304 15.50 6.64 -3.04
C ASP A 304 15.76 5.59 -4.16
N SER A 305 15.89 4.32 -3.78
CA SER A 305 15.91 3.19 -4.73
C SER A 305 14.52 2.80 -5.23
N GLY A 306 13.48 3.31 -4.57
CA GLY A 306 12.08 3.08 -4.91
C GLY A 306 11.60 3.86 -6.13
N SER A 307 10.32 3.69 -6.48
CA SER A 307 9.65 4.56 -7.45
C SER A 307 9.28 5.91 -6.83
N ASP A 308 8.93 6.88 -7.67
CA ASP A 308 8.39 8.18 -7.25
C ASP A 308 7.20 8.00 -6.28
N SER A 309 6.27 7.14 -6.64
CA SER A 309 5.11 6.81 -5.80
C SER A 309 5.50 6.14 -4.48
N ALA A 310 6.53 5.30 -4.47
CA ALA A 310 7.04 4.69 -3.25
C ALA A 310 7.73 5.72 -2.34
N MET A 311 8.49 6.66 -2.89
CA MET A 311 9.09 7.76 -2.15
C MET A 311 8.02 8.67 -1.52
N PHE A 312 6.94 8.95 -2.27
CA PHE A 312 5.78 9.67 -1.78
C PHE A 312 5.08 8.92 -0.64
N ASP A 313 4.84 7.61 -0.81
CA ASP A 313 4.25 6.74 0.21
C ASP A 313 5.09 6.70 1.51
N ASN A 314 6.41 6.67 1.39
CA ASN A 314 7.32 6.72 2.54
C ASN A 314 7.15 8.03 3.35
N THR A 315 7.04 9.16 2.65
CA THR A 315 6.83 10.47 3.29
C THR A 315 5.45 10.55 3.95
N LEU A 316 4.41 10.07 3.27
CA LEU A 316 3.05 10.02 3.80
C LEU A 316 2.98 9.16 5.07
N GLU A 317 3.58 7.96 5.03
CA GLU A 317 3.67 7.08 6.19
C GLU A 317 4.38 7.76 7.36
N PHE A 318 5.53 8.38 7.14
CA PHE A 318 6.28 9.11 8.17
C PHE A 318 5.45 10.24 8.80
N LEU A 319 4.81 11.07 7.99
CA LEU A 319 3.95 12.16 8.47
C LEU A 319 2.76 11.62 9.27
N HIS A 320 2.18 10.51 8.86
CA HIS A 320 1.11 9.87 9.59
C HIS A 320 1.60 9.28 10.92
N MET A 321 2.73 8.58 10.94
CA MET A 321 3.31 7.99 12.15
C MET A 321 3.80 9.04 13.15
N THR A 322 4.17 10.24 12.69
CA THR A 322 4.47 11.40 13.54
C THR A 322 3.23 12.15 14.03
N GLY A 323 2.03 11.62 13.80
CA GLY A 323 0.79 12.04 14.45
C GLY A 323 -0.19 12.82 13.57
N ARG A 324 0.13 13.08 12.31
CA ARG A 324 -0.78 13.76 11.39
C ARG A 324 -1.85 12.80 10.88
N SER A 325 -3.07 13.31 10.67
CA SER A 325 -4.09 12.53 9.95
C SER A 325 -3.69 12.40 8.48
N LEU A 326 -4.14 11.36 7.80
CA LEU A 326 -3.83 11.18 6.37
C LEU A 326 -4.30 12.36 5.51
N PRO A 327 -5.53 12.91 5.67
CA PRO A 327 -5.92 14.10 4.92
C PRO A 327 -4.98 15.29 5.17
N HIS A 328 -4.59 15.54 6.42
CA HIS A 328 -3.67 16.61 6.76
C HIS A 328 -2.30 16.39 6.06
N ALA A 329 -1.74 15.19 6.15
CA ALA A 329 -0.47 14.87 5.51
C ALA A 329 -0.53 15.02 3.98
N ILE A 330 -1.61 14.56 3.35
CA ILE A 330 -1.83 14.72 1.90
C ILE A 330 -1.92 16.21 1.51
N MET A 331 -2.69 17.02 2.25
CA MET A 331 -2.77 18.47 1.99
C MET A 331 -1.42 19.15 2.13
N MET A 332 -0.57 18.73 3.09
CA MET A 332 0.80 19.24 3.22
C MET A 332 1.67 18.84 2.01
N MET A 333 1.52 17.61 1.52
CA MET A 333 2.35 17.07 0.43
C MET A 333 1.90 17.54 -0.95
N ILE A 334 0.63 17.88 -1.10
CA ILE A 334 0.00 18.29 -2.36
C ILE A 334 -0.79 19.57 -2.12
N PRO A 335 -0.10 20.71 -2.01
CA PRO A 335 -0.79 21.99 -1.85
C PRO A 335 -1.54 22.36 -3.13
N GLU A 336 -2.74 22.90 -2.98
CA GLU A 336 -3.41 23.58 -4.09
C GLU A 336 -2.68 24.90 -4.41
N PRO A 337 -2.81 25.46 -5.62
CA PRO A 337 -2.31 26.80 -5.92
C PRO A 337 -3.01 27.83 -5.02
N TRP A 338 -2.31 28.32 -4.02
CA TRP A 338 -2.91 29.13 -2.95
C TRP A 338 -2.52 30.62 -2.99
N GLU A 339 -1.27 30.97 -3.39
CA GLU A 339 -0.72 32.31 -3.28
C GLU A 339 -1.55 33.40 -3.96
N ARG A 340 -2.19 33.09 -5.09
CA ARG A 340 -2.99 34.03 -5.88
C ARG A 340 -4.44 33.60 -6.02
N ASN A 341 -4.90 32.71 -5.16
CA ASN A 341 -6.25 32.16 -5.23
C ASN A 341 -7.20 32.95 -4.31
N ASN A 342 -7.82 33.99 -4.85
CA ASN A 342 -8.78 34.83 -4.13
C ASN A 342 -10.13 34.11 -3.81
N LEU A 343 -10.34 32.89 -4.32
CA LEU A 343 -11.54 32.09 -4.04
C LEU A 343 -11.35 31.10 -2.91
N MET A 344 -10.12 30.95 -2.41
CA MET A 344 -9.81 30.05 -1.29
C MET A 344 -10.24 30.66 0.03
N SER A 345 -10.76 29.86 0.97
CA SER A 345 -11.04 30.34 2.32
C SER A 345 -9.76 30.75 3.05
N GLN A 346 -9.85 31.70 3.99
CA GLN A 346 -8.70 32.21 4.73
C GLN A 346 -8.02 31.07 5.52
N GLU A 347 -8.80 30.18 6.17
CA GLU A 347 -8.25 29.05 6.93
C GLU A 347 -7.40 28.12 6.06
N LYS A 348 -7.84 27.89 4.84
CA LYS A 348 -7.12 27.02 3.88
C LYS A 348 -5.87 27.72 3.36
N HIS A 349 -5.94 29.02 3.10
CA HIS A 349 -4.79 29.84 2.73
C HIS A 349 -3.73 29.82 3.84
N ASP A 350 -4.11 30.12 5.09
CA ASP A 350 -3.23 30.11 6.26
C ASP A 350 -2.61 28.72 6.48
N PHE A 351 -3.38 27.66 6.25
CA PHE A 351 -2.87 26.28 6.30
C PHE A 351 -1.74 26.04 5.29
N TYR A 352 -1.92 26.45 4.04
CA TYR A 352 -0.90 26.27 3.02
C TYR A 352 0.29 27.19 3.22
N GLU A 353 0.08 28.45 3.60
CA GLU A 353 1.14 29.39 3.96
C GLU A 353 2.00 28.84 5.10
N PHE A 354 1.38 28.38 6.19
CA PHE A 354 2.10 27.75 7.32
C PHE A 354 2.88 26.50 6.89
N ASN A 355 2.31 25.64 6.05
CA ASN A 355 2.94 24.39 5.62
C ASN A 355 3.94 24.59 4.48
N SER A 356 3.95 25.72 3.77
CA SER A 356 4.92 26.02 2.72
C SER A 356 6.35 25.96 3.21
N PHE A 357 6.62 26.42 4.45
CA PHE A 357 7.93 26.27 5.09
C PHE A 357 8.37 24.84 5.30
N MET A 358 7.41 23.91 5.33
CA MET A 358 7.71 22.49 5.53
C MET A 358 8.18 21.80 4.26
N MET A 359 7.87 22.37 3.08
CA MET A 359 7.98 21.68 1.80
C MET A 359 8.62 22.51 0.66
N GLU A 360 9.29 23.65 0.94
CA GLU A 360 9.93 24.45 -0.12
C GLU A 360 10.99 23.69 -0.94
N PRO A 361 11.06 23.92 -2.24
CA PRO A 361 10.17 24.60 -3.17
C PRO A 361 9.09 23.68 -3.74
N TRP A 362 7.92 23.86 -3.31
CA TRP A 362 6.74 23.02 -3.54
C TRP A 362 6.03 23.22 -4.90
N GLU A 363 6.43 24.21 -5.69
CA GLU A 363 6.04 24.32 -7.11
C GLU A 363 6.34 23.05 -7.92
N LEU A 364 7.18 22.17 -7.37
CA LEU A 364 7.66 20.95 -8.02
C LEU A 364 6.86 19.69 -7.66
N TRP A 365 6.00 19.75 -6.65
CA TRP A 365 4.96 18.74 -6.44
C TRP A 365 3.72 19.01 -7.28
N ALA A 366 3.77 20.03 -8.17
CA ALA A 366 2.71 20.29 -9.12
C ALA A 366 2.48 19.05 -9.99
N LEU A 367 1.74 18.18 -9.41
CA LEU A 367 1.16 17.01 -10.00
C LEU A 367 0.25 17.44 -11.16
N ARG A 368 0.57 17.01 -12.36
CA ARG A 368 -0.51 16.59 -13.23
C ARG A 368 -1.09 15.32 -12.59
N MET A 369 -1.73 15.50 -11.43
CA MET A 369 -2.49 14.42 -10.82
C MET A 369 -3.70 14.15 -11.69
N VAL A 370 -3.68 13.04 -12.36
CA VAL A 370 -4.91 12.53 -12.96
C VAL A 370 -5.80 11.94 -11.88
N GLN A 371 -5.25 11.30 -10.84
CA GLN A 371 -6.01 10.85 -9.66
C GLN A 371 -5.07 10.35 -8.54
N LEU A 372 -5.23 10.85 -7.33
CA LEU A 372 -4.68 10.27 -6.11
C LEU A 372 -5.81 9.75 -5.23
N SER A 373 -5.73 8.50 -4.81
CA SER A 373 -6.63 7.96 -3.78
C SER A 373 -5.82 7.54 -2.58
N ALA A 374 -6.00 8.24 -1.47
CA ALA A 374 -5.51 7.83 -0.17
C ALA A 374 -6.71 7.44 0.71
N VAL A 375 -6.64 6.29 1.35
CA VAL A 375 -7.71 5.79 2.20
C VAL A 375 -7.24 5.78 3.65
N SER A 376 -7.86 6.62 4.48
CA SER A 376 -7.68 6.59 5.92
C SER A 376 -8.56 5.52 6.55
N LEU A 377 -7.96 4.52 7.15
CA LEU A 377 -8.63 3.47 7.91
C LEU A 377 -8.66 3.79 9.39
N THR A 378 -9.43 4.78 9.79
CA THR A 378 -10.01 4.80 11.13
C THR A 378 -11.44 4.28 11.03
N ALA A 379 -11.89 3.53 12.02
CA ALA A 379 -13.16 2.78 12.02
C ALA A 379 -14.43 3.62 11.74
N THR A 380 -14.32 4.90 11.44
CA THR A 380 -15.45 5.81 11.34
C THR A 380 -15.49 6.70 10.09
N VAL A 381 -14.37 6.88 9.35
CA VAL A 381 -14.38 7.78 8.17
C VAL A 381 -13.40 7.27 7.12
N CYS A 382 -13.92 6.83 5.97
CA CYS A 382 -13.16 6.76 4.74
C CYS A 382 -13.11 8.17 4.14
N VAL A 383 -11.95 8.81 4.13
CA VAL A 383 -11.76 10.04 3.37
C VAL A 383 -11.20 9.66 2.00
N LEU A 384 -12.05 9.78 1.02
CA LEU A 384 -11.68 9.70 -0.38
C LEU A 384 -11.30 11.09 -0.85
N LEU A 385 -10.03 11.34 -1.13
CA LEU A 385 -9.60 12.53 -1.85
C LEU A 385 -9.52 12.15 -3.33
N VAL A 386 -10.58 12.47 -4.06
CA VAL A 386 -10.57 12.48 -5.53
C VAL A 386 -10.41 13.94 -5.93
N THR A 387 -9.24 14.31 -6.42
CA THR A 387 -9.04 15.62 -7.07
C THR A 387 -9.20 15.42 -8.58
N MET A 388 -10.18 16.11 -9.16
CA MET A 388 -10.33 16.24 -10.61
C MET A 388 -9.27 17.16 -11.18
#